data_4e62b4e62961b7643f212ad2e2ba84c5
#
_entry.id   4e62b4e62961b7643f212ad2e2ba84c5
#
_cell.length_a   1.000
_cell.length_b   1.000
_cell.length_c   1.000
_cell.angle_alpha   90.00
_cell.angle_beta   90.00
_cell.angle_gamma   90.00
#
_symmetry.space_group_name_H-M   'P 1'
#
loop_
_entity.id
_entity.type
_entity.pdbx_description
1 polymer ?
#
loop_
_entity_poly.entity_id
_entity_poly.type
_entity_poly.pdbx_seq_one_letter_code
_entity_poly.pdbx_strand_id
1 'polypeptide(L)'
;MPFTLTGLCEFREEIRKSRFITLAAPITSPQEAQAFFEQHSDLNATHNCWAWKLADQYRSNDDGEPGGTAGRPILAAIEAQGFDQVAVLVIRWYGGIQLGTGGLARAYGGGANKCLQTAERIELISRVPLRCACGFSELNLVKLRVAELGGLVVEETFTANGVELQLALGEAHIDTLQTQLADLSRGRILLQR
;
A
#
# COMPACT_ATOMS: atom_id res chain seq x y z
N MET A 1 -7.80 6.98 6.26
CA MET A 1 -6.42 6.82 5.76
C MET A 1 -6.32 5.43 5.13
N PRO A 2 -5.62 5.25 4.02
CA PRO A 2 -5.50 3.94 3.39
C PRO A 2 -4.59 3.00 4.20
N PHE A 3 -4.77 1.69 3.98
CA PHE A 3 -3.95 0.64 4.59
C PHE A 3 -3.17 -0.10 3.52
N THR A 4 -2.05 -0.71 3.90
CA THR A 4 -1.40 -1.76 3.11
C THR A 4 -1.22 -3.02 3.95
N LEU A 5 -0.77 -4.10 3.30
CA LEU A 5 -0.50 -5.36 3.97
C LEU A 5 0.88 -5.37 4.63
N THR A 6 1.03 -6.13 5.71
CA THR A 6 2.34 -6.39 6.33
C THR A 6 3.12 -7.48 5.60
N GLY A 7 2.43 -8.32 4.80
CA GLY A 7 3.03 -9.43 4.08
C GLY A 7 2.02 -10.15 3.19
N LEU A 8 2.44 -11.29 2.64
CA LEU A 8 1.59 -12.15 1.83
C LEU A 8 0.46 -12.74 2.68
N CYS A 9 -0.77 -12.65 2.18
CA CYS A 9 -1.91 -13.38 2.73
C CYS A 9 -2.58 -14.26 1.67
N GLU A 10 -3.26 -15.28 2.13
CA GLU A 10 -3.93 -16.28 1.30
C GLU A 10 -5.32 -16.60 1.83
N PHE A 11 -6.27 -16.79 0.91
CA PHE A 11 -7.61 -17.28 1.20
C PHE A 11 -8.03 -18.32 0.16
N ARG A 12 -8.64 -19.41 0.58
CA ARG A 12 -9.08 -20.51 -0.28
C ARG A 12 -10.57 -20.78 -0.10
N GLU A 13 -11.27 -20.99 -1.20
CA GLU A 13 -12.66 -21.44 -1.18
C GLU A 13 -13.01 -22.26 -2.41
N GLU A 14 -14.08 -23.04 -2.30
CA GLU A 14 -14.71 -23.75 -3.40
C GLU A 14 -16.13 -23.22 -3.61
N ILE A 15 -16.47 -22.87 -4.84
CA ILE A 15 -17.79 -22.38 -5.24
C ILE A 15 -18.25 -23.19 -6.44
N ARG A 16 -19.35 -23.92 -6.29
CA ARG A 16 -19.91 -24.78 -7.37
C ARG A 16 -18.85 -25.63 -8.05
N LYS A 17 -18.03 -26.34 -7.27
CA LYS A 17 -16.91 -27.18 -7.70
C LYS A 17 -15.74 -26.43 -8.36
N SER A 18 -15.83 -25.14 -8.63
CA SER A 18 -14.65 -24.34 -8.97
C SER A 18 -13.85 -24.06 -7.71
N ARG A 19 -12.54 -24.31 -7.76
CA ARG A 19 -11.61 -23.97 -6.69
C ARG A 19 -11.02 -22.60 -6.94
N PHE A 20 -10.98 -21.78 -5.90
CA PHE A 20 -10.40 -20.43 -5.92
C PHE A 20 -9.32 -20.31 -4.86
N ILE A 21 -8.18 -19.76 -5.23
CA ILE A 21 -7.13 -19.33 -4.30
C ILE A 21 -6.88 -17.85 -4.54
N THR A 22 -7.06 -17.06 -3.50
CA THR A 22 -6.74 -15.63 -3.49
C THR A 22 -5.44 -15.41 -2.76
N LEU A 23 -4.52 -14.69 -3.38
CA LEU A 23 -3.26 -14.23 -2.80
C LEU A 23 -3.23 -12.70 -2.85
N ALA A 24 -2.78 -12.07 -1.77
CA ALA A 24 -2.58 -10.63 -1.74
C ALA A 24 -1.25 -10.28 -1.07
N ALA A 25 -0.55 -9.28 -1.61
CA ALA A 25 0.75 -8.85 -1.11
C ALA A 25 0.91 -7.32 -1.19
N PRO A 26 1.70 -6.70 -0.30
CA PRO A 26 2.05 -5.30 -0.43
C PRO A 26 2.96 -5.10 -1.64
N ILE A 27 2.83 -3.95 -2.29
CA ILE A 27 3.67 -3.51 -3.41
C ILE A 27 4.05 -2.05 -3.25
N THR A 28 5.21 -1.67 -3.77
CA THR A 28 5.67 -0.27 -3.81
C THR A 28 5.84 0.25 -5.24
N SER A 29 5.72 -0.62 -6.24
CA SER A 29 5.83 -0.27 -7.66
C SER A 29 4.97 -1.19 -8.54
N PRO A 30 4.60 -0.74 -9.77
CA PRO A 30 3.95 -1.60 -10.76
C PRO A 30 4.79 -2.83 -11.15
N GLN A 31 6.11 -2.72 -11.10
CA GLN A 31 7.05 -3.81 -11.39
C GLN A 31 6.98 -4.92 -10.34
N GLU A 32 6.84 -4.54 -9.06
CA GLU A 32 6.61 -5.51 -7.98
C GLU A 32 5.28 -6.25 -8.14
N ALA A 33 4.21 -5.55 -8.56
CA ALA A 33 2.95 -6.19 -8.86
C ALA A 33 3.09 -7.22 -9.98
N GLN A 34 3.78 -6.88 -11.06
CA GLN A 34 4.03 -7.79 -12.17
C GLN A 34 4.83 -9.02 -11.72
N ALA A 35 5.92 -8.80 -10.99
CA ALA A 35 6.74 -9.89 -10.44
C ALA A 35 5.93 -10.80 -9.50
N PHE A 36 5.06 -10.25 -8.66
CA PHE A 36 4.17 -10.99 -7.80
C PHE A 36 3.22 -11.91 -8.60
N PHE A 37 2.60 -11.40 -9.69
CA PHE A 37 1.71 -12.20 -10.53
C PHE A 37 2.47 -13.30 -11.28
N GLU A 38 3.66 -13.01 -11.80
CA GLU A 38 4.49 -14.00 -12.48
C GLU A 38 4.95 -15.11 -11.54
N GLN A 39 5.30 -14.78 -10.31
CA GLN A 39 5.76 -15.73 -9.30
C GLN A 39 4.65 -16.66 -8.81
N HIS A 40 3.42 -16.15 -8.66
CA HIS A 40 2.35 -16.85 -7.97
C HIS A 40 1.26 -17.42 -8.88
N SER A 41 1.21 -17.06 -10.17
CA SER A 41 0.27 -17.63 -11.13
C SER A 41 0.51 -19.11 -11.33
N ASP A 42 -0.57 -19.87 -11.45
CA ASP A 42 -0.52 -21.29 -11.83
C ASP A 42 -0.89 -21.47 -13.29
N LEU A 43 0.06 -21.88 -14.10
CA LEU A 43 -0.14 -22.11 -15.55
C LEU A 43 -1.09 -23.28 -15.84
N ASN A 44 -1.34 -24.16 -14.87
CA ASN A 44 -2.30 -25.25 -14.98
C ASN A 44 -3.71 -24.85 -14.52
N ALA A 45 -3.88 -23.65 -13.98
CA ALA A 45 -5.19 -23.11 -13.64
C ALA A 45 -5.95 -22.66 -14.89
N THR A 46 -7.27 -22.56 -14.76
CA THR A 46 -8.12 -22.08 -15.87
C THR A 46 -7.93 -20.57 -16.07
N HIS A 47 -7.84 -19.81 -14.98
CA HIS A 47 -7.68 -18.36 -15.01
C HIS A 47 -6.83 -17.88 -13.83
N ASN A 48 -5.99 -16.85 -14.07
CA ASN A 48 -5.19 -16.13 -13.11
C ASN A 48 -5.57 -14.63 -13.18
N CYS A 49 -6.68 -14.28 -12.58
CA CYS A 49 -7.22 -12.91 -12.63
C CYS A 49 -6.63 -12.05 -11.51
N TRP A 50 -6.37 -10.79 -11.79
CA TRP A 50 -5.70 -9.95 -10.81
C TRP A 50 -6.09 -8.48 -10.90
N ALA A 51 -5.81 -7.76 -9.82
CA ALA A 51 -5.82 -6.31 -9.77
C ALA A 51 -4.74 -5.80 -8.81
N TRP A 52 -4.28 -4.58 -9.04
CA TRP A 52 -3.43 -3.85 -8.10
C TRP A 52 -3.82 -2.38 -8.05
N LYS A 53 -3.52 -1.76 -6.92
CA LYS A 53 -3.68 -0.33 -6.68
C LYS A 53 -2.43 0.24 -6.02
N LEU A 54 -1.97 1.39 -6.52
CA LEU A 54 -0.81 2.12 -6.04
C LEU A 54 -1.06 3.63 -6.20
N ALA A 55 -1.52 4.27 -5.13
CA ALA A 55 -1.98 5.66 -5.11
C ALA A 55 -3.06 5.90 -6.18
N ASP A 56 -2.78 6.78 -7.15
CA ASP A 56 -3.71 7.10 -8.24
C ASP A 56 -3.64 6.10 -9.41
N GLN A 57 -2.72 5.15 -9.36
CA GLN A 57 -2.56 4.14 -10.39
C GLN A 57 -3.23 2.83 -9.98
N TYR A 58 -3.88 2.20 -10.93
CA TYR A 58 -4.45 0.87 -10.76
C TYR A 58 -4.52 0.14 -12.09
N ARG A 59 -4.51 -1.18 -12.03
CA ARG A 59 -4.78 -2.05 -13.19
C ARG A 59 -5.49 -3.32 -12.75
N SER A 60 -6.20 -3.93 -13.69
CA SER A 60 -6.87 -5.21 -13.49
C SER A 60 -6.84 -6.04 -14.76
N ASN A 61 -6.98 -7.36 -14.62
CA ASN A 61 -7.00 -8.32 -15.73
C ASN A 61 -7.97 -9.46 -15.42
N ASP A 62 -8.79 -9.79 -16.42
CA ASP A 62 -9.78 -10.87 -16.33
C ASP A 62 -9.22 -12.23 -16.76
N ASP A 63 -8.03 -12.29 -17.35
CA ASP A 63 -7.32 -13.51 -17.80
C ASP A 63 -8.24 -14.55 -18.46
N GLY A 64 -9.01 -14.12 -19.47
CA GLY A 64 -9.90 -14.96 -20.24
C GLY A 64 -11.28 -15.21 -19.61
N GLU A 65 -11.58 -14.73 -18.42
CA GLU A 65 -12.96 -14.65 -17.92
C GLU A 65 -13.75 -13.61 -18.75
N PRO A 66 -15.09 -13.65 -18.76
CA PRO A 66 -15.88 -12.63 -19.43
C PRO A 66 -15.53 -11.23 -18.93
N GLY A 67 -15.43 -10.27 -19.85
CA GLY A 67 -14.95 -8.92 -19.58
C GLY A 67 -15.62 -8.25 -18.39
N GLY A 68 -14.82 -7.80 -17.42
CA GLY A 68 -15.26 -7.10 -16.22
C GLY A 68 -15.82 -7.99 -15.10
N THR A 69 -15.73 -9.32 -15.23
CA THR A 69 -16.30 -10.24 -14.23
C THR A 69 -15.31 -10.72 -13.19
N ALA A 70 -14.04 -10.43 -13.34
CA ALA A 70 -12.98 -10.85 -12.43
C ALA A 70 -12.09 -9.70 -11.95
N GLY A 71 -11.31 -9.10 -12.82
CA GLY A 71 -10.36 -8.07 -12.45
C GLY A 71 -10.98 -6.83 -11.82
N ARG A 72 -12.09 -6.33 -12.37
CA ARG A 72 -12.82 -5.20 -11.78
C ARG A 72 -13.42 -5.50 -10.41
N PRO A 73 -14.10 -6.64 -10.17
CA PRO A 73 -14.53 -7.05 -8.83
C PRO A 73 -13.39 -7.16 -7.81
N ILE A 74 -12.21 -7.64 -8.22
CA ILE A 74 -11.02 -7.68 -7.37
C ILE A 74 -10.59 -6.26 -7.00
N LEU A 75 -10.48 -5.35 -7.97
CA LEU A 75 -10.14 -3.95 -7.73
C LEU A 75 -11.14 -3.26 -6.81
N ALA A 76 -12.44 -3.46 -7.04
CA ALA A 76 -13.49 -2.92 -6.20
C ALA A 76 -13.38 -3.42 -4.74
N ALA A 77 -12.96 -4.66 -4.53
CA ALA A 77 -12.72 -5.20 -3.19
C ALA A 77 -11.52 -4.51 -2.50
N ILE A 78 -10.43 -4.25 -3.23
CA ILE A 78 -9.28 -3.48 -2.72
C ILE A 78 -9.73 -2.11 -2.22
N GLU A 79 -10.50 -1.39 -3.04
CA GLU A 79 -11.00 -0.05 -2.73
C GLU A 79 -11.99 -0.05 -1.58
N ALA A 80 -12.95 -0.97 -1.57
CA ALA A 80 -13.96 -1.08 -0.53
C ALA A 80 -13.36 -1.41 0.85
N GLN A 81 -12.26 -2.15 0.90
CA GLN A 81 -11.53 -2.46 2.14
C GLN A 81 -10.54 -1.36 2.55
N GLY A 82 -10.42 -0.27 1.77
CA GLY A 82 -9.54 0.85 2.06
C GLY A 82 -8.05 0.54 1.88
N PHE A 83 -7.71 -0.46 1.08
CA PHE A 83 -6.31 -0.80 0.79
C PHE A 83 -5.73 0.04 -0.35
N ASP A 84 -4.44 0.30 -0.23
CA ASP A 84 -3.58 0.88 -1.25
C ASP A 84 -2.20 0.19 -1.19
N GLN A 85 -1.36 0.37 -2.20
CA GLN A 85 -0.06 -0.29 -2.29
C GLN A 85 -0.19 -1.82 -2.14
N VAL A 86 -1.12 -2.41 -2.88
CA VAL A 86 -1.46 -3.82 -2.80
C VAL A 86 -1.72 -4.42 -4.17
N ALA A 87 -1.28 -5.67 -4.36
CA ALA A 87 -1.62 -6.52 -5.48
C ALA A 87 -2.43 -7.73 -4.98
N VAL A 88 -3.47 -8.10 -5.72
CA VAL A 88 -4.33 -9.25 -5.44
C VAL A 88 -4.44 -10.12 -6.68
N LEU A 89 -4.15 -11.41 -6.53
CA LEU A 89 -4.27 -12.46 -7.54
C LEU A 89 -5.34 -13.45 -7.09
N VAL A 90 -6.26 -13.79 -7.98
CA VAL A 90 -7.25 -14.86 -7.76
C VAL A 90 -7.08 -15.91 -8.83
N ILE A 91 -6.69 -17.10 -8.42
CA ILE A 91 -6.46 -18.26 -9.29
C ILE A 91 -7.70 -19.14 -9.25
N ARG A 92 -8.22 -19.51 -10.40
CA ARG A 92 -9.40 -20.37 -10.53
C ARG A 92 -9.12 -21.63 -11.32
N TRP A 93 -9.55 -22.76 -10.78
CA TRP A 93 -9.70 -24.04 -11.50
C TRP A 93 -11.18 -24.33 -11.70
N TYR A 94 -11.61 -24.36 -12.95
CA TYR A 94 -13.01 -24.61 -13.30
C TYR A 94 -13.45 -26.02 -12.91
N GLY A 95 -14.58 -26.11 -12.24
CA GLY A 95 -15.14 -27.37 -11.72
C GLY A 95 -16.27 -27.98 -12.55
N GLY A 96 -16.48 -27.52 -13.80
CA GLY A 96 -17.51 -28.05 -14.70
C GLY A 96 -18.88 -27.39 -14.54
N ILE A 97 -19.10 -26.51 -13.55
CA ILE A 97 -20.38 -25.82 -13.34
C ILE A 97 -20.18 -24.32 -13.59
N GLN A 98 -20.96 -23.77 -14.54
CA GLN A 98 -20.92 -22.34 -14.84
C GLN A 98 -21.50 -21.51 -13.67
N LEU A 99 -20.78 -20.44 -13.30
CA LEU A 99 -21.24 -19.51 -12.29
C LEU A 99 -22.13 -18.38 -12.86
N GLY A 100 -22.01 -18.10 -14.14
CA GLY A 100 -22.58 -16.92 -14.79
C GLY A 100 -21.81 -15.64 -14.42
N THR A 101 -22.05 -14.54 -15.14
CA THR A 101 -21.34 -13.27 -14.97
C THR A 101 -21.46 -12.69 -13.55
N GLY A 102 -22.68 -12.68 -12.99
CA GLY A 102 -22.91 -12.25 -11.61
C GLY A 102 -22.32 -13.16 -10.56
N GLY A 103 -22.28 -14.49 -10.82
CA GLY A 103 -21.62 -15.47 -9.95
C GLY A 103 -20.10 -15.31 -9.96
N LEU A 104 -19.51 -15.08 -11.14
CA LEU A 104 -18.08 -14.79 -11.27
C LEU A 104 -17.68 -13.53 -10.53
N ALA A 105 -18.39 -12.41 -10.74
CA ALA A 105 -18.11 -11.16 -10.05
C ALA A 105 -18.15 -11.32 -8.51
N ARG A 106 -19.14 -12.06 -8.00
CA ARG A 106 -19.22 -12.36 -6.56
C ARG A 106 -18.11 -13.29 -6.08
N ALA A 107 -17.70 -14.27 -6.87
CA ALA A 107 -16.63 -15.19 -6.50
C ALA A 107 -15.27 -14.46 -6.42
N TYR A 108 -14.90 -13.71 -7.45
CA TYR A 108 -13.63 -12.97 -7.50
C TYR A 108 -13.58 -11.84 -6.47
N GLY A 109 -14.60 -10.98 -6.43
CA GLY A 109 -14.68 -9.89 -5.46
C GLY A 109 -14.85 -10.39 -4.02
N GLY A 110 -15.65 -11.42 -3.81
CA GLY A 110 -15.85 -12.04 -2.51
C GLY A 110 -14.59 -12.69 -1.95
N GLY A 111 -13.83 -13.42 -2.77
CA GLY A 111 -12.54 -14.00 -2.40
C GLY A 111 -11.51 -12.93 -2.03
N ALA A 112 -11.40 -11.88 -2.84
CA ALA A 112 -10.54 -10.74 -2.55
C ALA A 112 -10.93 -10.04 -1.23
N ASN A 113 -12.23 -9.78 -1.01
CA ASN A 113 -12.72 -9.19 0.23
C ASN A 113 -12.35 -10.04 1.46
N LYS A 114 -12.62 -11.35 1.42
CA LYS A 114 -12.32 -12.26 2.53
C LYS A 114 -10.83 -12.34 2.83
N CYS A 115 -9.99 -12.41 1.80
CA CYS A 115 -8.54 -12.41 1.95
C CYS A 115 -8.07 -11.11 2.64
N LEU A 116 -8.49 -9.94 2.15
CA LEU A 116 -8.09 -8.65 2.70
C LEU A 116 -8.64 -8.39 4.10
N GLN A 117 -9.85 -8.88 4.43
CA GLN A 117 -10.44 -8.74 5.77
C GLN A 117 -9.67 -9.51 6.85
N THR A 118 -9.08 -10.66 6.50
CA THR A 118 -8.33 -11.51 7.44
C THR A 118 -6.85 -11.17 7.49
N ALA A 119 -6.37 -10.34 6.59
CA ALA A 119 -4.96 -9.99 6.49
C ALA A 119 -4.53 -8.98 7.56
N GLU A 120 -3.30 -9.12 8.02
CA GLU A 120 -2.66 -8.09 8.84
C GLU A 120 -2.38 -6.83 7.99
N ARG A 121 -2.80 -5.68 8.50
CA ARG A 121 -2.70 -4.40 7.80
C ARG A 121 -2.03 -3.34 8.65
N ILE A 122 -1.30 -2.45 7.99
CA ILE A 122 -0.73 -1.24 8.58
C ILE A 122 -1.27 -0.01 7.86
N GLU A 123 -1.38 1.09 8.60
CA GLU A 123 -1.83 2.35 8.04
C GLU A 123 -0.73 2.99 7.18
N LEU A 124 -1.09 3.42 5.98
CA LEU A 124 -0.23 4.19 5.10
C LEU A 124 -0.26 5.66 5.52
N ILE A 125 0.76 6.07 6.23
CA ILE A 125 0.94 7.48 6.59
C ILE A 125 1.53 8.20 5.39
N SER A 126 0.72 9.04 4.75
CA SER A 126 1.21 9.97 3.73
C SER A 126 2.12 11.00 4.40
N ARG A 127 3.39 11.02 4.03
CA ARG A 127 4.37 11.98 4.54
C ARG A 127 4.75 12.97 3.45
N VAL A 128 4.82 14.24 3.84
CA VAL A 128 5.30 15.34 2.99
C VAL A 128 6.81 15.48 3.19
N PRO A 129 7.60 15.60 2.11
CA PRO A 129 9.02 15.91 2.22
C PRO A 129 9.21 17.34 2.73
N LEU A 130 10.09 17.51 3.70
CA LEU A 130 10.43 18.78 4.33
C LEU A 130 11.94 18.91 4.47
N ARG A 131 12.44 20.14 4.56
CA ARG A 131 13.84 20.43 4.83
C ARG A 131 13.96 21.41 5.98
N CYS A 132 15.01 21.29 6.76
CA CYS A 132 15.43 22.30 7.74
C CYS A 132 16.94 22.25 7.95
N ALA A 133 17.50 23.32 8.50
CA ALA A 133 18.89 23.37 8.94
C ALA A 133 18.94 23.67 10.44
N CYS A 134 19.84 23.00 11.17
CA CYS A 134 20.04 23.20 12.61
C CYS A 134 21.52 23.19 12.98
N GLY A 135 21.85 23.74 14.13
CA GLY A 135 23.20 23.64 14.70
C GLY A 135 23.52 22.23 15.19
N PHE A 136 24.80 21.88 15.30
CA PHE A 136 25.25 20.58 15.78
C PHE A 136 24.68 20.20 17.15
N SER A 137 24.60 21.18 18.05
CA SER A 137 24.06 20.99 19.41
C SER A 137 22.56 20.76 19.45
N GLU A 138 21.83 21.14 18.40
CA GLU A 138 20.37 21.02 18.30
C GLU A 138 19.93 19.73 17.59
N LEU A 139 20.83 19.10 16.83
CA LEU A 139 20.54 17.96 15.94
C LEU A 139 19.74 16.85 16.64
N ASN A 140 20.22 16.40 17.79
CA ASN A 140 19.57 15.28 18.49
C ASN A 140 18.16 15.63 18.95
N LEU A 141 17.95 16.88 19.36
CA LEU A 141 16.65 17.33 19.84
C LEU A 141 15.67 17.54 18.67
N VAL A 142 16.15 18.05 17.53
CA VAL A 142 15.36 18.12 16.29
C VAL A 142 14.92 16.72 15.85
N LYS A 143 15.84 15.76 15.82
CA LYS A 143 15.54 14.36 15.49
C LYS A 143 14.52 13.74 16.44
N LEU A 144 14.62 14.02 17.73
CA LEU A 144 13.66 13.56 18.73
C LEU A 144 12.26 14.13 18.46
N ARG A 145 12.13 15.44 18.19
CA ARG A 145 10.84 16.08 17.88
C ARG A 145 10.19 15.53 16.62
N VAL A 146 11.00 15.28 15.59
CA VAL A 146 10.53 14.62 14.36
C VAL A 146 9.98 13.21 14.65
N ALA A 147 10.72 12.42 15.43
CA ALA A 147 10.32 11.06 15.78
C ALA A 147 9.05 11.01 16.66
N GLU A 148 8.91 11.91 17.65
CA GLU A 148 7.72 12.03 18.51
C GLU A 148 6.43 12.30 17.72
N LEU A 149 6.53 12.95 16.55
CA LEU A 149 5.42 13.22 15.65
C LEU A 149 5.27 12.16 14.53
N GLY A 150 5.98 11.02 14.65
CA GLY A 150 5.93 9.94 13.65
C GLY A 150 6.61 10.28 12.31
N GLY A 151 7.45 11.31 12.31
CA GLY A 151 8.27 11.70 11.18
C GLY A 151 9.52 10.84 11.01
N LEU A 152 10.15 10.98 9.86
CA LEU A 152 11.41 10.30 9.52
C LEU A 152 12.46 11.34 9.13
N VAL A 153 13.71 11.10 9.51
CA VAL A 153 14.87 11.77 8.94
C VAL A 153 15.31 10.92 7.75
N VAL A 154 15.19 11.48 6.54
CA VAL A 154 15.49 10.79 5.28
C VAL A 154 16.98 10.91 4.95
N GLU A 155 17.55 12.09 5.17
CA GLU A 155 18.95 12.38 4.87
C GLU A 155 19.50 13.44 5.84
N GLU A 156 20.78 13.31 6.20
CA GLU A 156 21.55 14.25 7.00
C GLU A 156 22.79 14.69 6.24
N THR A 157 22.91 15.98 5.97
CA THR A 157 24.09 16.55 5.32
C THR A 157 24.82 17.48 6.27
N PHE A 158 26.04 17.11 6.67
CA PHE A 158 26.87 17.90 7.56
C PHE A 158 27.57 19.03 6.78
N THR A 159 27.46 20.23 7.27
CA THR A 159 28.10 21.44 6.73
C THR A 159 29.10 22.02 7.72
N ALA A 160 29.83 23.04 7.33
CA ALA A 160 30.78 23.71 8.22
C ALA A 160 30.10 24.35 9.44
N ASN A 161 28.82 24.73 9.34
CA ASN A 161 28.11 25.53 10.34
C ASN A 161 26.94 24.79 11.02
N GLY A 162 26.67 23.54 10.65
CA GLY A 162 25.54 22.78 11.18
C GLY A 162 25.18 21.59 10.30
N VAL A 163 23.90 21.19 10.35
CA VAL A 163 23.38 20.03 9.65
C VAL A 163 22.12 20.43 8.89
N GLU A 164 22.05 20.08 7.61
CA GLU A 164 20.85 20.14 6.79
C GLU A 164 20.15 18.79 6.85
N LEU A 165 18.84 18.79 7.14
CA LEU A 165 18.01 17.62 7.29
C LEU A 165 16.95 17.58 6.20
N GLN A 166 16.84 16.44 5.53
CA GLN A 166 15.65 16.09 4.77
C GLN A 166 14.75 15.21 5.64
N LEU A 167 13.51 15.62 5.80
CA LEU A 167 12.52 15.01 6.67
C LEU A 167 11.31 14.53 5.87
N ALA A 168 10.59 13.57 6.40
CA ALA A 168 9.28 13.17 5.90
C ALA A 168 8.30 13.11 7.07
N LEU A 169 7.24 13.94 7.05
CA LEU A 169 6.29 14.10 8.15
C LEU A 169 4.85 14.14 7.64
N GLY A 170 3.92 13.58 8.43
CA GLY A 170 2.49 13.69 8.14
C GLY A 170 2.03 15.14 8.12
N GLU A 171 1.23 15.53 7.11
CA GLU A 171 0.83 16.93 6.91
C GLU A 171 0.19 17.57 8.15
N ALA A 172 -0.62 16.79 8.87
CA ALA A 172 -1.29 17.25 10.10
C ALA A 172 -0.33 17.65 11.24
N HIS A 173 0.94 17.26 11.15
CA HIS A 173 1.93 17.51 12.21
C HIS A 173 2.96 18.60 11.84
N ILE A 174 2.89 19.17 10.63
CA ILE A 174 3.87 20.15 10.14
C ILE A 174 3.88 21.41 11.01
N ASP A 175 2.72 21.99 11.29
CA ASP A 175 2.61 23.20 12.11
C ASP A 175 3.07 22.98 13.55
N THR A 176 2.78 21.80 14.08
CA THR A 176 3.24 21.41 15.43
C THR A 176 4.75 21.31 15.47
N LEU A 177 5.38 20.66 14.51
CA LEU A 177 6.83 20.57 14.42
C LEU A 177 7.45 21.95 14.22
N GLN A 178 6.91 22.79 13.34
CA GLN A 178 7.42 24.15 13.12
C GLN A 178 7.43 24.97 14.41
N THR A 179 6.34 24.88 15.21
CA THR A 179 6.26 25.55 16.50
C THR A 179 7.31 25.04 17.49
N GLN A 180 7.46 23.72 17.61
CA GLN A 180 8.45 23.12 18.50
C GLN A 180 9.89 23.49 18.11
N LEU A 181 10.21 23.52 16.80
CA LEU A 181 11.52 23.90 16.31
C LEU A 181 11.79 25.41 16.49
N ALA A 182 10.77 26.26 16.34
CA ALA A 182 10.88 27.68 16.61
C ALA A 182 11.16 27.94 18.09
N ASP A 183 10.44 27.29 19.00
CA ASP A 183 10.65 27.40 20.44
C ASP A 183 12.07 26.94 20.83
N LEU A 184 12.52 25.81 20.28
CA LEU A 184 13.84 25.26 20.52
C LEU A 184 14.98 26.20 20.10
N SER A 185 14.79 26.87 18.94
CA SER A 185 15.85 27.61 18.25
C SER A 185 15.68 29.13 18.32
N ARG A 186 14.71 29.63 19.07
CA ARG A 186 14.29 31.04 19.09
C ARG A 186 13.95 31.56 17.69
N GLY A 187 13.24 30.75 16.91
CA GLY A 187 12.77 31.09 15.57
C GLY A 187 13.77 30.91 14.43
N ARG A 188 14.98 30.35 14.70
CA ARG A 188 16.01 30.17 13.65
C ARG A 188 15.76 28.98 12.74
N ILE A 189 15.25 27.87 13.27
CA ILE A 189 14.99 26.66 12.49
C ILE A 189 13.62 26.79 11.82
N LEU A 190 13.62 26.81 10.51
CA LEU A 190 12.41 26.91 9.69
C LEU A 190 12.27 25.64 8.84
N LEU A 191 11.03 25.12 8.78
CA LEU A 191 10.67 24.04 7.86
C LEU A 191 10.41 24.62 6.48
N GLN A 192 10.92 23.96 5.46
CA GLN A 192 10.71 24.27 4.05
C GLN A 192 10.16 23.02 3.34
N ARG A 193 9.24 23.20 2.41
CA ARG A 193 8.72 22.15 1.53
C ARG A 193 9.60 21.94 0.33
#